data_a35c2ccddb83fb72432e0a171a0882b0
#
_entry.id   a35c2ccddb83fb72432e0a171a0882b0
#
_cell.length_a   1.000
_cell.length_b   1.000
_cell.length_c   1.000
_cell.angle_alpha   90.00
_cell.angle_beta   90.00
_cell.angle_gamma   90.00
#
_symmetry.space_group_name_H-M   'P 1'
#
loop_
_entity.id
_entity.type
_entity.pdbx_description
1 polymer ?
#
loop_
_entity_poly.entity_id
_entity_poly.type
_entity_poly.pdbx_seq_one_letter_code
_entity_poly.pdbx_strand_id
1 'polypeptide(L)'
;MQGALQNLAAVIAMRTNVGRMNEILDAPLQTGSEQLTNQGCDIVFDHVGFAYNSGETVLRDVSFTAKQGEVTALVGPSGGGKTTVSRLAARFWDYQKGSITVGGMEVSQIDPEKLMSLYSIVFQDVTLFDNTILENIRLGRKGATDEEVLAAAKLANCEEFAEKLPDKWNTNIGENGCALSGGERQRISIARAFLKDAPIILL
;
A
#
# COMPACT_ATOMS: atom_id res chain seq x y z
N MET A 1 -15.88 -51.28 -13.22
CA MET A 1 -14.51 -50.81 -12.87
C MET A 1 -14.22 -49.36 -13.30
N GLN A 2 -14.63 -48.91 -14.48
CA GLN A 2 -14.40 -47.51 -14.94
C GLN A 2 -14.98 -46.43 -14.02
N GLY A 3 -16.20 -46.62 -13.51
CA GLY A 3 -16.82 -45.64 -12.62
C GLY A 3 -16.11 -45.46 -11.26
N ALA A 4 -15.52 -46.52 -10.71
CA ALA A 4 -14.77 -46.44 -9.45
C ALA A 4 -13.45 -45.66 -9.60
N LEU A 5 -12.78 -45.79 -10.75
CA LEU A 5 -11.56 -45.02 -11.06
C LEU A 5 -11.84 -43.52 -11.27
N GLN A 6 -12.97 -43.22 -11.96
CA GLN A 6 -13.39 -41.82 -12.15
C GLN A 6 -13.76 -41.14 -10.80
N ASN A 7 -14.47 -41.86 -9.92
CA ASN A 7 -14.81 -41.35 -8.59
C ASN A 7 -13.57 -41.18 -7.74
N LEU A 8 -12.58 -42.06 -7.83
CA LEU A 8 -11.31 -41.92 -7.11
C LEU A 8 -10.54 -40.66 -7.55
N ALA A 9 -10.46 -40.42 -8.84
CA ALA A 9 -9.83 -39.21 -9.38
C ALA A 9 -10.52 -37.94 -8.92
N ALA A 10 -11.85 -37.94 -8.92
CA ALA A 10 -12.64 -36.79 -8.39
C ALA A 10 -12.40 -36.54 -6.89
N VAL A 11 -12.31 -37.59 -6.08
CA VAL A 11 -12.00 -37.50 -4.65
C VAL A 11 -10.59 -36.94 -4.40
N ILE A 12 -9.61 -37.38 -5.18
CA ILE A 12 -8.22 -36.88 -5.09
C ILE A 12 -8.17 -35.39 -5.48
N ALA A 13 -8.83 -34.98 -6.57
CA ALA A 13 -8.91 -33.59 -6.99
C ALA A 13 -9.60 -32.72 -5.93
N MET A 14 -10.70 -33.21 -5.35
CA MET A 14 -11.42 -32.51 -4.28
C MET A 14 -10.55 -32.33 -3.03
N ARG A 15 -9.81 -33.37 -2.61
CA ARG A 15 -8.86 -33.30 -1.48
C ARG A 15 -7.75 -32.26 -1.73
N THR A 16 -7.22 -32.21 -2.96
CA THR A 16 -6.19 -31.22 -3.34
C THR A 16 -6.74 -29.80 -3.27
N ASN A 17 -7.97 -29.58 -3.77
CA ASN A 17 -8.60 -28.26 -3.72
C ASN A 17 -8.93 -27.82 -2.29
N VAL A 18 -9.44 -28.74 -1.46
CA VAL A 18 -9.67 -28.49 -0.02
C VAL A 18 -8.35 -28.17 0.69
N GLY A 19 -7.27 -28.90 0.37
CA GLY A 19 -5.94 -28.59 0.91
C GLY A 19 -5.48 -27.17 0.59
N ARG A 20 -5.61 -26.73 -0.66
CA ARG A 20 -5.29 -25.37 -1.08
C ARG A 20 -6.17 -24.29 -0.42
N MET A 21 -7.45 -24.61 -0.25
CA MET A 21 -8.36 -23.70 0.49
C MET A 21 -7.94 -23.56 1.95
N ASN A 22 -7.59 -24.66 2.60
CA ASN A 22 -7.14 -24.62 4.00
C ASN A 22 -5.80 -23.87 4.14
N GLU A 23 -4.86 -24.01 3.20
CA GLU A 23 -3.62 -23.21 3.21
C GLU A 23 -3.89 -21.70 3.21
N ILE A 24 -4.95 -21.25 2.54
CA ILE A 24 -5.36 -19.84 2.53
C ILE A 24 -6.08 -19.47 3.83
N LEU A 25 -7.01 -20.32 4.29
CA LEU A 25 -7.82 -20.06 5.47
C LEU A 25 -7.02 -20.14 6.78
N ASP A 26 -6.03 -21.03 6.85
CA ASP A 26 -5.18 -21.25 8.02
C ASP A 26 -3.91 -20.37 7.97
N ALA A 27 -3.77 -19.50 6.94
CA ALA A 27 -2.63 -18.58 6.85
C ALA A 27 -2.58 -17.67 8.09
N PRO A 28 -1.41 -17.51 8.73
CA PRO A 28 -1.28 -16.66 9.90
C PRO A 28 -1.64 -15.21 9.55
N LEU A 29 -2.61 -14.65 10.24
CA LEU A 29 -2.99 -13.25 10.10
C LEU A 29 -2.12 -12.38 11.01
N GLN A 30 -1.71 -11.23 10.50
CA GLN A 30 -1.11 -10.20 11.32
C GLN A 30 -2.19 -9.63 12.26
N THR A 31 -1.89 -9.60 13.54
CA THR A 31 -2.78 -9.06 14.58
C THR A 31 -2.06 -7.99 15.38
N GLY A 32 -2.79 -7.17 16.11
CA GLY A 32 -2.18 -6.13 16.94
C GLY A 32 -3.21 -5.33 17.71
N SER A 33 -2.75 -4.32 18.42
CA SER A 33 -3.61 -3.38 19.14
C SER A 33 -4.37 -2.48 18.18
N GLU A 34 -5.66 -2.36 18.37
CA GLU A 34 -6.49 -1.39 17.64
C GLU A 34 -6.35 0.03 18.18
N GLN A 35 -5.71 0.22 19.34
CA GLN A 35 -5.52 1.52 19.96
C GLN A 35 -4.21 2.14 19.50
N LEU A 36 -4.31 3.32 18.89
CA LEU A 36 -3.16 4.14 18.56
C LEU A 36 -2.85 5.07 19.74
N THR A 37 -1.63 4.94 20.29
CA THR A 37 -1.13 5.76 21.41
C THR A 37 0.12 6.55 21.00
N ASN A 38 0.26 6.82 19.70
CA ASN A 38 1.43 7.49 19.15
C ASN A 38 1.61 8.91 19.70
N GLN A 39 2.84 9.25 19.99
CA GLN A 39 3.28 10.60 20.32
C GLN A 39 4.00 11.20 19.12
N GLY A 40 3.23 11.88 18.27
CA GLY A 40 3.73 12.32 16.97
C GLY A 40 3.75 11.20 15.94
N CYS A 41 4.59 11.35 14.89
CA CYS A 41 4.67 10.46 13.74
C CYS A 41 6.10 10.18 13.28
N ASP A 42 7.09 10.35 14.16
CA ASP A 42 8.48 9.95 13.86
C ASP A 42 8.52 8.45 13.58
N ILE A 43 9.20 8.06 12.49
CA ILE A 43 9.45 6.66 12.19
C ILE A 43 10.90 6.35 12.56
N VAL A 44 11.10 5.42 13.47
CA VAL A 44 12.44 5.00 13.91
C VAL A 44 12.67 3.55 13.51
N PHE A 45 13.76 3.31 12.78
CA PHE A 45 14.33 2.00 12.53
C PHE A 45 15.53 1.83 13.46
N ASP A 46 15.54 0.74 14.20
CA ASP A 46 16.62 0.42 15.14
C ASP A 46 17.13 -1.00 14.90
N HIS A 47 18.36 -1.11 14.33
CA HIS A 47 19.04 -2.37 14.01
C HIS A 47 18.18 -3.38 13.22
N VAL A 48 17.38 -2.89 12.25
CA VAL A 48 16.42 -3.71 11.51
C VAL A 48 17.11 -4.63 10.53
N GLY A 49 16.80 -5.92 10.65
CA GLY A 49 17.17 -6.97 9.70
C GLY A 49 15.95 -7.63 9.10
N PHE A 50 15.98 -7.85 7.76
CA PHE A 50 14.87 -8.43 7.03
C PHE A 50 15.32 -9.29 5.85
N ALA A 51 14.65 -10.43 5.69
CA ALA A 51 14.74 -11.31 4.52
C ALA A 51 13.32 -11.71 4.07
N TYR A 52 13.08 -11.78 2.76
CA TYR A 52 11.89 -12.41 2.24
C TYR A 52 11.99 -13.94 2.40
N ASN A 53 10.88 -14.64 2.17
CA ASN A 53 10.78 -16.11 2.32
C ASN A 53 11.82 -16.92 1.51
N SER A 54 12.47 -16.28 0.53
CA SER A 54 13.57 -16.86 -0.26
C SER A 54 14.87 -17.06 0.52
N GLY A 55 14.95 -16.55 1.76
CA GLY A 55 16.17 -16.62 2.60
C GLY A 55 17.25 -15.62 2.22
N GLU A 56 17.10 -14.85 1.16
CA GLU A 56 18.05 -13.79 0.80
C GLU A 56 17.82 -12.56 1.69
N THR A 57 18.87 -12.18 2.44
CA THR A 57 18.83 -11.01 3.32
C THR A 57 18.84 -9.73 2.52
N VAL A 58 17.76 -8.95 2.64
CA VAL A 58 17.60 -7.64 1.97
C VAL A 58 18.09 -6.49 2.84
N LEU A 59 17.77 -6.52 4.14
CA LEU A 59 18.23 -5.52 5.12
C LEU A 59 19.05 -6.25 6.21
N ARG A 60 20.25 -5.76 6.52
CA ARG A 60 21.15 -6.44 7.47
C ARG A 60 21.18 -5.78 8.84
N ASP A 61 21.22 -4.46 8.88
CA ASP A 61 21.35 -3.67 10.11
C ASP A 61 21.03 -2.21 9.79
N VAL A 62 19.75 -1.91 9.63
CA VAL A 62 19.30 -0.60 9.20
C VAL A 62 18.80 0.20 10.40
N SER A 63 19.44 1.34 10.65
CA SER A 63 19.07 2.28 11.72
C SER A 63 19.00 3.70 11.18
N PHE A 64 17.85 4.35 11.33
CA PHE A 64 17.66 5.76 11.04
C PHE A 64 16.36 6.27 11.68
N THR A 65 16.19 7.59 11.69
CA THR A 65 14.94 8.24 12.10
C THR A 65 14.43 9.16 10.98
N ALA A 66 13.20 8.93 10.56
CA ALA A 66 12.45 9.87 9.72
C ALA A 66 11.56 10.72 10.64
N LYS A 67 11.91 12.00 10.79
CA LYS A 67 11.23 12.90 11.71
C LYS A 67 9.96 13.47 11.13
N GLN A 68 8.95 13.63 11.96
CA GLN A 68 7.72 14.31 11.61
C GLN A 68 8.00 15.74 11.12
N GLY A 69 7.32 16.16 10.06
CA GLY A 69 7.48 17.49 9.47
C GLY A 69 8.71 17.63 8.58
N GLU A 70 9.51 16.58 8.41
CA GLU A 70 10.67 16.55 7.53
C GLU A 70 10.45 15.61 6.34
N VAL A 71 11.17 15.85 5.24
CA VAL A 71 11.23 14.94 4.10
C VAL A 71 12.47 14.08 4.25
N THR A 72 12.30 12.78 4.42
CA THR A 72 13.39 11.80 4.45
C THR A 72 13.49 11.08 3.12
N ALA A 73 14.61 11.21 2.42
CA ALA A 73 14.87 10.55 1.15
C ALA A 73 15.75 9.31 1.33
N LEU A 74 15.27 8.15 0.86
CA LEU A 74 16.05 6.91 0.79
C LEU A 74 16.79 6.85 -0.54
N VAL A 75 18.12 6.95 -0.50
CA VAL A 75 18.99 6.97 -1.68
C VAL A 75 19.82 5.68 -1.74
N GLY A 76 20.00 5.14 -2.94
CA GLY A 76 20.80 3.94 -3.16
C GLY A 76 20.52 3.25 -4.49
N PRO A 77 21.29 2.22 -4.84
CA PRO A 77 21.14 1.49 -6.10
C PRO A 77 19.78 0.77 -6.20
N SER A 78 19.41 0.37 -7.41
CA SER A 78 18.26 -0.51 -7.61
C SER A 78 18.50 -1.83 -6.88
N GLY A 79 17.47 -2.37 -6.22
CA GLY A 79 17.59 -3.56 -5.37
C GLY A 79 18.19 -3.32 -3.97
N GLY A 80 18.60 -2.09 -3.64
CA GLY A 80 19.20 -1.75 -2.32
C GLY A 80 18.22 -1.70 -1.14
N GLY A 81 17.04 -2.27 -1.24
CA GLY A 81 16.10 -2.40 -0.13
C GLY A 81 15.22 -1.17 0.16
N LYS A 82 15.29 -0.09 -0.63
CA LYS A 82 14.51 1.15 -0.39
C LYS A 82 13.00 0.90 -0.29
N THR A 83 12.43 0.20 -1.25
CA THR A 83 11.01 -0.19 -1.23
C THR A 83 10.67 -1.13 -0.07
N THR A 84 11.63 -1.99 0.32
CA THR A 84 11.48 -2.87 1.48
C THR A 84 11.37 -2.07 2.77
N VAL A 85 12.19 -1.04 2.96
CA VAL A 85 12.11 -0.13 4.10
C VAL A 85 10.72 0.50 4.20
N SER A 86 10.21 1.08 3.11
CA SER A 86 8.87 1.68 3.09
C SER A 86 7.76 0.66 3.42
N ARG A 87 7.87 -0.57 2.87
CA ARG A 87 6.91 -1.65 3.14
C ARG A 87 6.94 -2.15 4.58
N LEU A 88 8.13 -2.18 5.21
CA LEU A 88 8.27 -2.54 6.61
C LEU A 88 7.73 -1.45 7.54
N ALA A 89 7.96 -0.17 7.22
CA ALA A 89 7.37 0.94 7.97
C ALA A 89 5.83 0.86 7.98
N ALA A 90 5.24 0.44 6.85
CA ALA A 90 3.80 0.24 6.69
C ALA A 90 3.30 -1.15 7.13
N ARG A 91 4.17 -1.98 7.68
CA ARG A 91 3.86 -3.35 8.13
C ARG A 91 3.23 -4.25 7.05
N PHE A 92 3.65 -4.13 5.78
CA PHE A 92 3.28 -5.13 4.77
C PHE A 92 4.00 -6.47 5.01
N TRP A 93 5.08 -6.43 5.80
CA TRP A 93 5.86 -7.57 6.25
C TRP A 93 6.33 -7.34 7.67
N ASP A 94 6.44 -8.39 8.46
CA ASP A 94 7.08 -8.33 9.77
C ASP A 94 8.59 -8.58 9.63
N TYR A 95 9.41 -7.74 10.27
CA TYR A 95 10.86 -7.87 10.29
C TYR A 95 11.31 -8.97 11.24
N GLN A 96 12.52 -9.52 11.05
CA GLN A 96 13.05 -10.61 11.87
C GLN A 96 13.98 -10.14 12.98
N LYS A 97 14.60 -8.95 12.86
CA LYS A 97 15.53 -8.38 13.85
C LYS A 97 15.32 -6.88 14.00
N GLY A 98 15.67 -6.36 15.18
CA GLY A 98 15.57 -4.95 15.50
C GLY A 98 14.17 -4.53 15.90
N SER A 99 13.88 -3.24 15.78
CA SER A 99 12.55 -2.68 16.01
C SER A 99 12.23 -1.57 15.02
N ILE A 100 10.93 -1.39 14.74
CA ILE A 100 10.41 -0.25 13.95
C ILE A 100 9.30 0.38 14.77
N THR A 101 9.43 1.67 15.05
CA THR A 101 8.39 2.40 15.79
C THR A 101 7.84 3.56 14.98
N VAL A 102 6.55 3.87 15.22
CA VAL A 102 5.87 5.06 14.70
C VAL A 102 5.30 5.84 15.88
N GLY A 103 5.80 7.06 16.10
CA GLY A 103 5.41 7.86 17.26
C GLY A 103 5.64 7.14 18.59
N GLY A 104 6.69 6.31 18.68
CA GLY A 104 7.04 5.49 19.84
C GLY A 104 6.28 4.18 19.98
N MET A 105 5.30 3.89 19.12
CA MET A 105 4.60 2.61 19.10
C MET A 105 5.34 1.61 18.23
N GLU A 106 5.54 0.39 18.72
CA GLU A 106 6.13 -0.72 17.98
C GLU A 106 5.19 -1.19 16.86
N VAL A 107 5.64 -1.08 15.61
CA VAL A 107 4.84 -1.35 14.41
C VAL A 107 4.28 -2.77 14.40
N SER A 108 5.06 -3.76 14.83
CA SER A 108 4.65 -5.18 14.87
C SER A 108 3.52 -5.47 15.86
N GLN A 109 3.24 -4.56 16.78
CA GLN A 109 2.20 -4.71 17.81
C GLN A 109 0.90 -3.94 17.50
N ILE A 110 0.87 -3.18 16.41
CA ILE A 110 -0.31 -2.39 16.01
C ILE A 110 -1.11 -3.19 14.99
N ASP A 111 -2.43 -3.19 15.10
CA ASP A 111 -3.29 -3.74 14.05
C ASP A 111 -2.99 -3.11 12.69
N PRO A 112 -2.79 -3.90 11.61
CA PRO A 112 -2.39 -3.37 10.30
C PRO A 112 -3.35 -2.34 9.72
N GLU A 113 -4.67 -2.51 9.90
CA GLU A 113 -5.67 -1.56 9.39
C GLU A 113 -5.58 -0.23 10.15
N LYS A 114 -5.37 -0.29 11.47
CA LYS A 114 -5.17 0.90 12.30
C LYS A 114 -3.87 1.61 11.95
N LEU A 115 -2.78 0.86 11.78
CA LEU A 115 -1.51 1.43 11.33
C LEU A 115 -1.65 2.12 9.98
N MET A 116 -2.38 1.51 9.03
CA MET A 116 -2.64 2.10 7.71
C MET A 116 -3.42 3.41 7.77
N SER A 117 -4.14 3.71 8.85
CA SER A 117 -4.79 5.01 9.01
C SER A 117 -3.79 6.17 9.16
N LEU A 118 -2.56 5.88 9.61
CA LEU A 118 -1.48 6.86 9.74
C LEU A 118 -0.73 7.12 8.42
N TYR A 119 -0.95 6.31 7.38
CA TYR A 119 -0.18 6.38 6.14
C TYR A 119 -1.05 6.73 4.93
N SER A 120 -0.55 7.60 4.08
CA SER A 120 -0.90 7.71 2.66
C SER A 120 0.23 7.13 1.83
N ILE A 121 -0.06 6.19 0.94
CA ILE A 121 0.97 5.49 0.16
C ILE A 121 0.74 5.73 -1.32
N VAL A 122 1.77 6.18 -2.03
CA VAL A 122 1.79 6.28 -3.49
C VAL A 122 2.67 5.16 -4.02
N PHE A 123 2.05 4.18 -4.66
CA PHE A 123 2.76 3.06 -5.26
C PHE A 123 3.38 3.45 -6.61
N GLN A 124 4.50 2.82 -6.95
CA GLN A 124 5.13 2.98 -8.26
C GLN A 124 4.21 2.46 -9.38
N ASP A 125 3.58 1.32 -9.16
CA ASP A 125 2.58 0.74 -10.06
C ASP A 125 1.20 1.25 -9.65
N VAL A 126 0.73 2.25 -10.38
CA VAL A 126 -0.56 2.90 -10.10
C VAL A 126 -1.69 2.07 -10.67
N THR A 127 -2.60 1.62 -9.79
CA THR A 127 -3.86 0.98 -10.18
C THR A 127 -4.99 2.00 -10.20
N LEU A 128 -5.63 2.14 -11.36
CA LEU A 128 -6.82 2.98 -11.54
C LEU A 128 -8.01 2.11 -11.96
N PHE A 129 -9.20 2.58 -11.67
CA PHE A 129 -10.44 1.89 -12.00
C PHE A 129 -11.07 2.49 -13.25
N ASP A 130 -11.82 1.68 -13.99
CA ASP A 130 -12.66 2.13 -15.11
C ASP A 130 -13.79 3.00 -14.58
N ASN A 131 -13.46 4.27 -14.41
CA ASN A 131 -14.34 5.30 -13.88
C ASN A 131 -13.79 6.69 -14.27
N THR A 132 -14.43 7.77 -13.84
CA THR A 132 -13.97 9.13 -14.07
C THR A 132 -12.70 9.46 -13.31
N ILE A 133 -11.99 10.53 -13.72
CA ILE A 133 -10.86 11.09 -12.99
C ILE A 133 -11.29 11.45 -11.57
N LEU A 134 -12.41 12.14 -11.41
CA LEU A 134 -12.95 12.58 -10.14
C LEU A 134 -13.16 11.40 -9.18
N GLU A 135 -13.86 10.35 -9.63
CA GLU A 135 -14.13 9.19 -8.81
C GLU A 135 -12.87 8.37 -8.49
N ASN A 136 -11.90 8.32 -9.41
CA ASN A 136 -10.62 7.72 -9.12
C ASN A 136 -9.86 8.43 -7.99
N ILE A 137 -9.92 9.76 -7.94
CA ILE A 137 -9.30 10.53 -6.84
C ILE A 137 -10.09 10.34 -5.54
N ARG A 138 -11.43 10.31 -5.59
CA ARG A 138 -12.33 10.13 -4.44
C ARG A 138 -12.05 8.84 -3.65
N LEU A 139 -11.44 7.83 -4.27
CA LEU A 139 -11.00 6.61 -3.57
C LEU A 139 -10.00 6.88 -2.44
N GLY A 140 -9.31 8.00 -2.44
CA GLY A 140 -8.43 8.41 -1.34
C GLY A 140 -9.16 8.59 -0.02
N ARG A 141 -10.41 9.11 -0.05
CA ARG A 141 -11.27 9.25 1.14
C ARG A 141 -12.74 9.07 0.73
N LYS A 142 -13.32 7.95 1.15
CA LYS A 142 -14.73 7.64 0.89
C LYS A 142 -15.64 8.74 1.49
N GLY A 143 -16.55 9.26 0.66
CA GLY A 143 -17.50 10.30 1.07
C GLY A 143 -16.96 11.73 1.00
N ALA A 144 -15.76 11.94 0.44
CA ALA A 144 -15.25 13.29 0.16
C ALA A 144 -16.15 14.03 -0.84
N THR A 145 -16.35 15.33 -0.61
CA THR A 145 -17.11 16.18 -1.54
C THR A 145 -16.33 16.46 -2.82
N ASP A 146 -17.01 16.93 -3.87
CA ASP A 146 -16.34 17.28 -5.12
C ASP A 146 -15.29 18.38 -4.89
N GLU A 147 -15.59 19.36 -4.04
CA GLU A 147 -14.65 20.44 -3.70
C GLU A 147 -13.39 19.93 -3.05
N GLU A 148 -13.50 18.98 -2.11
CA GLU A 148 -12.34 18.36 -1.45
C GLU A 148 -11.50 17.55 -2.45
N VAL A 149 -12.16 16.80 -3.34
CA VAL A 149 -11.50 16.04 -4.40
C VAL A 149 -10.74 16.96 -5.35
N LEU A 150 -11.37 18.05 -5.80
CA LEU A 150 -10.75 19.02 -6.70
C LEU A 150 -9.59 19.77 -6.02
N ALA A 151 -9.70 20.09 -4.73
CA ALA A 151 -8.60 20.68 -3.96
C ALA A 151 -7.38 19.74 -3.92
N ALA A 152 -7.58 18.46 -3.62
CA ALA A 152 -6.51 17.47 -3.63
C ALA A 152 -5.91 17.25 -5.04
N ALA A 153 -6.77 17.24 -6.06
CA ALA A 153 -6.35 17.16 -7.46
C ALA A 153 -5.45 18.32 -7.89
N LYS A 154 -5.78 19.53 -7.44
CA LYS A 154 -4.99 20.73 -7.69
C LYS A 154 -3.61 20.65 -7.05
N LEU A 155 -3.52 20.19 -5.80
CA LEU A 155 -2.24 19.98 -5.13
C LEU A 155 -1.34 18.98 -5.87
N ALA A 156 -1.94 18.01 -6.56
CA ALA A 156 -1.24 17.02 -7.38
C ALA A 156 -1.03 17.45 -8.84
N ASN A 157 -1.32 18.71 -9.20
CA ASN A 157 -1.25 19.25 -10.57
C ASN A 157 -2.07 18.44 -11.59
N CYS A 158 -3.20 17.88 -11.21
CA CYS A 158 -4.08 17.16 -12.14
C CYS A 158 -4.82 18.09 -13.09
N GLU A 159 -5.01 19.38 -12.74
CA GLU A 159 -5.68 20.38 -13.57
C GLU A 159 -5.01 20.51 -14.95
N GLU A 160 -3.68 20.39 -15.02
CA GLU A 160 -2.90 20.55 -16.24
C GLU A 160 -3.36 19.63 -17.40
N PHE A 161 -3.86 18.44 -17.07
CA PHE A 161 -4.34 17.50 -18.09
C PHE A 161 -5.85 17.37 -18.08
N ALA A 162 -6.49 17.34 -16.90
CA ALA A 162 -7.94 17.12 -16.78
C ALA A 162 -8.74 18.20 -17.50
N GLU A 163 -8.35 19.49 -17.38
CA GLU A 163 -9.04 20.60 -18.03
C GLU A 163 -8.94 20.61 -19.58
N LYS A 164 -8.00 19.83 -20.13
CA LYS A 164 -7.83 19.70 -21.59
C LYS A 164 -8.69 18.59 -22.20
N LEU A 165 -9.27 17.74 -21.37
CA LEU A 165 -10.12 16.64 -21.81
C LEU A 165 -11.56 17.13 -22.08
N PRO A 166 -12.29 16.53 -23.03
CA PRO A 166 -13.64 16.97 -23.40
C PRO A 166 -14.60 17.05 -22.20
N ASP A 167 -14.62 16.02 -21.37
CA ASP A 167 -15.51 15.92 -20.20
C ASP A 167 -14.78 16.30 -18.90
N LYS A 168 -13.57 16.89 -19.00
CA LYS A 168 -12.75 17.34 -17.88
C LYS A 168 -12.64 16.28 -16.78
N TRP A 169 -13.01 16.62 -15.57
CA TRP A 169 -12.98 15.74 -14.40
C TRP A 169 -13.90 14.53 -14.50
N ASN A 170 -14.95 14.63 -15.33
CA ASN A 170 -15.91 13.54 -15.59
C ASN A 170 -15.46 12.63 -16.73
N THR A 171 -14.29 12.84 -17.30
CA THR A 171 -13.73 11.96 -18.32
C THR A 171 -13.50 10.57 -17.75
N ASN A 172 -14.13 9.55 -18.35
CA ASN A 172 -13.84 8.15 -18.05
C ASN A 172 -12.46 7.79 -18.60
N ILE A 173 -11.61 7.25 -17.75
CA ILE A 173 -10.19 6.96 -18.07
C ILE A 173 -9.95 5.53 -18.54
N GLY A 174 -10.99 4.70 -18.58
CA GLY A 174 -10.93 3.31 -19.00
C GLY A 174 -10.21 2.39 -17.99
N GLU A 175 -10.12 1.11 -18.33
CA GLU A 175 -9.49 0.11 -17.50
C GLU A 175 -8.03 0.47 -17.21
N ASN A 176 -7.68 0.52 -15.93
CA ASN A 176 -6.36 0.92 -15.41
C ASN A 176 -5.85 2.27 -15.96
N GLY A 177 -6.76 3.18 -16.33
CA GLY A 177 -6.39 4.49 -16.84
C GLY A 177 -5.68 4.44 -18.20
N CYS A 178 -6.08 3.53 -19.09
CA CYS A 178 -5.45 3.34 -20.41
C CYS A 178 -5.50 4.60 -21.31
N ALA A 179 -6.44 5.51 -21.04
CA ALA A 179 -6.53 6.79 -21.75
C ALA A 179 -5.53 7.85 -21.27
N LEU A 180 -4.76 7.57 -20.21
CA LEU A 180 -3.82 8.49 -19.57
C LEU A 180 -2.38 8.04 -19.74
N SER A 181 -1.48 9.02 -19.79
CA SER A 181 -0.03 8.77 -19.70
C SER A 181 0.38 8.27 -18.30
N GLY A 182 1.57 7.65 -18.18
CA GLY A 182 2.10 7.20 -16.89
C GLY A 182 2.17 8.30 -15.83
N GLY A 183 2.61 9.50 -16.23
CA GLY A 183 2.71 10.66 -15.34
C GLY A 183 1.35 11.17 -14.86
N GLU A 184 0.32 11.15 -15.70
CA GLU A 184 -1.05 11.54 -15.34
C GLU A 184 -1.66 10.54 -14.36
N ARG A 185 -1.46 9.23 -14.60
CA ARG A 185 -1.87 8.19 -13.64
C ARG A 185 -1.20 8.37 -12.28
N GLN A 186 0.10 8.68 -12.26
CA GLN A 186 0.82 8.92 -11.02
C GLN A 186 0.28 10.14 -10.27
N ARG A 187 -0.04 11.23 -10.97
CA ARG A 187 -0.66 12.42 -10.36
C ARG A 187 -2.01 12.11 -9.71
N ILE A 188 -2.85 11.27 -10.32
CA ILE A 188 -4.09 10.79 -9.69
C ILE A 188 -3.79 10.01 -8.41
N SER A 189 -2.76 9.15 -8.39
CA SER A 189 -2.37 8.44 -7.17
C SER A 189 -1.86 9.37 -6.07
N ILE A 190 -1.13 10.41 -6.42
CA ILE A 190 -0.70 11.46 -5.49
C ILE A 190 -1.92 12.24 -4.96
N ALA A 191 -2.88 12.59 -5.83
CA ALA A 191 -4.11 13.24 -5.41
C ALA A 191 -4.92 12.40 -4.41
N ARG A 192 -4.98 11.07 -4.60
CA ARG A 192 -5.56 10.15 -3.60
C ARG A 192 -4.87 10.24 -2.25
N ALA A 193 -3.53 10.30 -2.25
CA ALA A 193 -2.76 10.41 -1.02
C ALA A 193 -3.01 11.73 -0.30
N PHE A 194 -3.10 12.85 -1.02
CA PHE A 194 -3.46 14.15 -0.46
C PHE A 194 -4.89 14.18 0.07
N LEU A 195 -5.84 13.59 -0.66
CA LEU A 195 -7.24 13.52 -0.22
C LEU A 195 -7.42 12.67 1.04
N LYS A 196 -6.62 11.62 1.20
CA LYS A 196 -6.61 10.79 2.42
C LYS A 196 -6.17 11.58 3.63
N ASP A 197 -5.27 12.54 3.46
CA ASP A 197 -4.77 13.46 4.49
C ASP A 197 -4.20 12.73 5.72
N ALA A 198 -3.48 11.65 5.50
CA ALA A 198 -2.80 10.94 6.57
C ALA A 198 -1.50 11.66 6.98
N PRO A 199 -1.10 11.58 8.28
CA PRO A 199 0.05 12.32 8.80
C PRO A 199 1.40 11.89 8.20
N ILE A 200 1.49 10.71 7.61
CA ILE A 200 2.70 10.18 6.98
C ILE A 200 2.41 9.88 5.52
N ILE A 201 3.26 10.34 4.61
CA ILE A 201 3.20 10.03 3.19
C ILE A 201 4.43 9.21 2.79
N LEU A 202 4.20 8.03 2.21
CA LEU A 202 5.22 7.19 1.57
C LEU A 202 5.09 7.31 0.05
N LEU A 203 6.20 7.70 -0.62
CA LEU A 203 6.26 7.92 -2.07
C LEU A 203 7.23 6.92 -2.73
#